data_5682401d4365b1ff705eb9c13014ea44
#
_entry.id   5682401d4365b1ff705eb9c13014ea44
#
_cell.length_a   1.000
_cell.length_b   1.000
_cell.length_c   1.000
_cell.angle_alpha   90.00
_cell.angle_beta   90.00
_cell.angle_gamma   90.00
#
_symmetry.space_group_name_H-M   'P 1'
#
loop_
_entity.id
_entity.type
_entity.pdbx_description
1 polymer ?
#
loop_
_entity_poly.entity_id
_entity_poly.type
_entity_poly.pdbx_seq_one_letter_code
_entity_poly.pdbx_strand_id
1 'polypeptide(L)'
;RGLGDVYKRQLLDAAKGGKLKKLKEVNKREIVEGVTPEYMERRIDLLLDYVKKHSPYYKKHPEWTKLEDFPVMTKGDFLEHYEEVLVENSKEQGNLYRLSTSGSTGTPFTVLCDGDKMNRVNMNFISCMELNGFRLGMKRGEFRAWIKGKNTISMWKSFKNNLIMVDISNMGDDSLEKICKDIEKKKIQVLVTYSSALTALTGYIRRTGRDISKWKVEMVFSMGEALPDATYE
;
A
#
# COMPACT_ATOMS: atom_id res chain seq x y z
N ARG A 1 20.39 13.11 8.78
CA ARG A 1 19.07 13.62 9.30
C ARG A 1 17.97 12.54 9.31
N GLY A 2 17.90 11.60 8.35
CA GLY A 2 16.87 10.55 8.33
C GLY A 2 17.00 9.45 9.40
N LEU A 3 18.20 9.16 9.88
CA LEU A 3 18.44 8.12 10.89
C LEU A 3 17.80 8.45 12.25
N GLY A 4 17.84 9.71 12.70
CA GLY A 4 17.25 10.11 13.98
C GLY A 4 15.75 9.88 14.08
N ASP A 5 15.01 10.05 13.00
CA ASP A 5 13.56 9.81 12.98
C ASP A 5 13.22 8.31 12.90
N VAL A 6 14.08 7.50 12.28
CA VAL A 6 13.96 6.04 12.28
C VAL A 6 14.11 5.49 13.70
N TYR A 7 15.15 5.91 14.43
CA TYR A 7 15.35 5.51 15.83
C TYR A 7 14.21 5.94 16.73
N LYS A 8 13.70 7.17 16.59
CA LYS A 8 12.54 7.63 17.36
C LYS A 8 11.30 6.76 17.13
N ARG A 9 11.06 6.33 15.90
CA ARG A 9 9.93 5.44 15.58
C ARG A 9 10.10 4.06 16.20
N GLN A 10 11.30 3.50 16.12
CA GLN A 10 11.61 2.21 16.73
C GLN A 10 11.44 2.29 18.25
N LEU A 11 11.90 3.37 18.89
CA LEU A 11 11.70 3.61 20.32
C LEU A 11 10.23 3.79 20.68
N LEU A 12 9.46 4.55 19.89
CA LEU A 12 8.02 4.72 20.11
C LEU A 12 7.23 3.42 19.91
N ASP A 13 7.61 2.60 18.93
CA ASP A 13 7.01 1.27 18.75
C ASP A 13 7.37 0.35 19.90
N ALA A 14 8.63 0.33 20.33
CA ALA A 14 9.09 -0.44 21.48
C ALA A 14 8.35 -0.03 22.77
N ALA A 15 8.19 1.27 23.02
CA ALA A 15 7.42 1.80 24.16
C ALA A 15 5.93 1.41 24.11
N LYS A 16 5.40 1.10 22.92
CA LYS A 16 4.02 0.61 22.69
C LYS A 16 3.94 -0.92 22.56
N GLY A 17 4.93 -1.65 23.04
CA GLY A 17 4.97 -3.11 23.03
C GLY A 17 5.52 -3.74 21.73
N GLY A 18 6.12 -2.95 20.83
CA GLY A 18 6.82 -3.45 19.64
C GLY A 18 5.89 -4.07 18.58
N LYS A 19 4.63 -3.64 18.51
CA LYS A 19 3.61 -4.22 17.64
C LYS A 19 4.00 -4.17 16.16
N LEU A 20 4.52 -3.04 15.69
CA LEU A 20 4.91 -2.88 14.28
C LEU A 20 6.13 -3.72 13.94
N LYS A 21 7.11 -3.80 14.84
CA LYS A 21 8.27 -4.67 14.69
C LYS A 21 7.84 -6.14 14.56
N LYS A 22 6.99 -6.61 15.48
CA LYS A 22 6.47 -8.00 15.45
C LYS A 22 5.72 -8.30 14.16
N LEU A 23 4.85 -7.39 13.70
CA LEU A 23 4.13 -7.52 12.41
C LEU A 23 5.11 -7.66 11.25
N LYS A 24 6.15 -6.84 11.21
CA LYS A 24 7.15 -6.87 10.16
C LYS A 24 7.94 -8.19 10.15
N GLU A 25 8.33 -8.69 11.31
CA GLU A 25 9.05 -9.96 11.44
C GLU A 25 8.18 -11.15 11.00
N VAL A 26 6.89 -11.18 11.40
CA VAL A 26 5.92 -12.18 10.94
C VAL A 26 5.76 -12.12 9.43
N ASN A 27 5.53 -10.94 8.86
CA ASN A 27 5.37 -10.76 7.41
C ASN A 27 6.60 -11.25 6.64
N LYS A 28 7.81 -10.91 7.09
CA LYS A 28 9.04 -11.37 6.43
C LYS A 28 9.15 -12.88 6.43
N ARG A 29 8.86 -13.50 7.56
CA ARG A 29 8.86 -14.96 7.66
C ARG A 29 7.83 -15.59 6.72
N GLU A 30 6.58 -15.11 6.73
CA GLU A 30 5.51 -15.60 5.86
C GLU A 30 5.86 -15.44 4.36
N ILE A 31 6.57 -14.36 3.99
CA ILE A 31 7.00 -14.12 2.59
C ILE A 31 8.12 -15.08 2.18
N VAL A 32 9.09 -15.34 3.06
CA VAL A 32 10.29 -16.12 2.74
C VAL A 32 10.04 -17.62 2.87
N GLU A 33 9.38 -18.03 3.94
CA GLU A 33 9.16 -19.45 4.29
C GLU A 33 7.83 -19.97 3.73
N GLY A 34 6.94 -19.08 3.34
CA GLY A 34 5.56 -19.41 3.00
C GLY A 34 4.70 -19.59 4.25
N VAL A 35 3.46 -20.00 4.02
CA VAL A 35 2.50 -20.33 5.07
C VAL A 35 1.99 -21.76 4.86
N THR A 36 1.82 -22.52 5.95
CA THR A 36 1.28 -23.87 5.85
C THR A 36 -0.23 -23.83 5.61
N PRO A 37 -0.80 -24.86 4.94
CA PRO A 37 -2.25 -24.97 4.76
C PRO A 37 -3.02 -24.83 6.08
N GLU A 38 -2.57 -25.51 7.13
CA GLU A 38 -3.22 -25.50 8.45
C GLU A 38 -3.21 -24.09 9.09
N TYR A 39 -2.14 -23.34 8.90
CA TYR A 39 -2.06 -21.96 9.37
C TYR A 39 -3.03 -21.05 8.61
N MET A 40 -3.14 -21.26 7.29
CA MET A 40 -4.07 -20.49 6.45
C MET A 40 -5.51 -20.81 6.82
N GLU A 41 -5.86 -22.10 6.94
CA GLU A 41 -7.18 -22.58 7.34
C GLU A 41 -7.60 -21.97 8.68
N ARG A 42 -6.75 -22.07 9.69
CA ARG A 42 -7.02 -21.43 10.99
C ARG A 42 -7.29 -19.94 10.89
N ARG A 43 -6.58 -19.21 10.03
CA ARG A 43 -6.81 -17.77 9.84
C ARG A 43 -8.14 -17.49 9.15
N ILE A 44 -8.53 -18.33 8.21
CA ILE A 44 -9.84 -18.27 7.56
C ILE A 44 -10.93 -18.50 8.60
N ASP A 45 -10.85 -19.57 9.38
CA ASP A 45 -11.84 -19.88 10.43
C ASP A 45 -12.01 -18.72 11.40
N LEU A 46 -10.91 -18.14 11.89
CA LEU A 46 -10.97 -16.97 12.77
C LEU A 46 -11.66 -15.77 12.11
N LEU A 47 -11.49 -15.57 10.80
CA LEU A 47 -12.16 -14.51 10.06
C LEU A 47 -13.66 -14.80 9.91
N LEU A 48 -14.02 -16.04 9.57
CA LEU A 48 -15.41 -16.47 9.41
C LEU A 48 -16.17 -16.37 10.75
N ASP A 49 -15.58 -16.83 11.84
CA ASP A 49 -16.15 -16.69 13.18
C ASP A 49 -16.34 -15.21 13.55
N TYR A 50 -15.37 -14.36 13.22
CA TYR A 50 -15.46 -12.95 13.49
C TYR A 50 -16.59 -12.27 12.71
N VAL A 51 -16.72 -12.50 11.40
CA VAL A 51 -17.77 -11.88 10.60
C VAL A 51 -19.15 -12.40 10.97
N LYS A 52 -19.30 -13.69 11.26
CA LYS A 52 -20.55 -14.27 11.78
C LYS A 52 -20.97 -13.66 13.12
N LYS A 53 -20.01 -13.33 13.98
CA LYS A 53 -20.29 -12.72 15.28
C LYS A 53 -20.62 -11.24 15.21
N HIS A 54 -20.07 -10.51 14.24
CA HIS A 54 -20.07 -9.05 14.27
C HIS A 54 -20.73 -8.36 13.07
N SER A 55 -21.03 -9.08 11.99
CA SER A 55 -21.69 -8.50 10.81
C SER A 55 -23.15 -8.96 10.75
N PRO A 56 -24.12 -8.03 10.71
CA PRO A 56 -25.55 -8.35 10.61
C PRO A 56 -25.90 -9.24 9.43
N TYR A 57 -25.26 -9.05 8.28
CA TYR A 57 -25.44 -9.88 7.09
C TYR A 57 -25.12 -11.35 7.37
N TYR A 58 -23.92 -11.62 7.87
CA TYR A 58 -23.45 -12.99 8.13
C TYR A 58 -24.11 -13.64 9.34
N LYS A 59 -24.61 -12.87 10.29
CA LYS A 59 -25.41 -13.38 11.43
C LYS A 59 -26.72 -14.05 10.99
N LYS A 60 -27.30 -13.62 9.86
CA LYS A 60 -28.55 -14.20 9.32
C LYS A 60 -28.36 -15.60 8.76
N HIS A 61 -27.12 -16.05 8.58
CA HIS A 61 -26.73 -17.30 7.95
C HIS A 61 -25.93 -18.20 8.89
N PRO A 62 -26.54 -18.70 9.98
CA PRO A 62 -25.85 -19.58 10.95
C PRO A 62 -25.37 -20.89 10.32
N GLU A 63 -26.01 -21.33 9.23
CA GLU A 63 -25.68 -22.53 8.47
C GLU A 63 -24.33 -22.46 7.73
N TRP A 64 -23.80 -21.24 7.47
CA TRP A 64 -22.51 -21.09 6.82
C TRP A 64 -21.40 -21.33 7.85
N THR A 65 -20.82 -22.51 7.84
CA THR A 65 -19.85 -22.94 8.87
C THR A 65 -18.41 -22.98 8.39
N LYS A 66 -18.19 -23.18 7.11
CA LYS A 66 -16.89 -23.23 6.46
C LYS A 66 -16.85 -22.36 5.22
N LEU A 67 -15.67 -22.06 4.69
CA LEU A 67 -15.48 -21.12 3.58
C LEU A 67 -16.37 -21.43 2.36
N GLU A 68 -16.54 -22.71 2.03
CA GLU A 68 -17.32 -23.16 0.88
C GLU A 68 -18.81 -22.89 1.01
N ASP A 69 -19.31 -22.68 2.23
CA ASP A 69 -20.72 -22.38 2.49
C ASP A 69 -21.03 -20.89 2.18
N PHE A 70 -19.99 -20.03 2.16
CA PHE A 70 -20.17 -18.61 1.91
C PHE A 70 -20.31 -18.33 0.41
N PRO A 71 -21.26 -17.49 0.01
CA PRO A 71 -21.43 -17.14 -1.39
C PRO A 71 -20.25 -16.29 -1.92
N VAL A 72 -19.96 -16.44 -3.20
CA VAL A 72 -19.07 -15.51 -3.90
C VAL A 72 -19.81 -14.18 -4.08
N MET A 73 -19.39 -13.18 -3.36
CA MET A 73 -20.00 -11.84 -3.41
C MET A 73 -19.35 -10.97 -4.46
N THR A 74 -20.17 -10.41 -5.34
CA THR A 74 -19.75 -9.40 -6.31
C THR A 74 -19.75 -8.01 -5.67
N LYS A 75 -19.19 -7.02 -6.39
CA LYS A 75 -19.29 -5.62 -5.99
C LYS A 75 -20.76 -5.15 -5.86
N GLY A 76 -21.65 -5.66 -6.72
CA GLY A 76 -23.08 -5.36 -6.67
C GLY A 76 -23.69 -5.82 -5.36
N ASP A 77 -23.45 -7.08 -4.99
CA ASP A 77 -23.96 -7.66 -3.74
C ASP A 77 -23.47 -6.89 -2.51
N PHE A 78 -22.19 -6.49 -2.49
CA PHE A 78 -21.68 -5.65 -1.42
C PHE A 78 -22.31 -4.25 -1.36
N LEU A 79 -22.67 -3.66 -2.51
CA LEU A 79 -23.31 -2.34 -2.53
C LEU A 79 -24.77 -2.45 -2.08
N GLU A 80 -25.47 -3.51 -2.48
CA GLU A 80 -26.86 -3.78 -2.09
C GLU A 80 -26.98 -3.99 -0.57
N HIS A 81 -26.06 -4.77 0.00
CA HIS A 81 -26.07 -5.10 1.43
C HIS A 81 -25.05 -4.30 2.26
N TYR A 82 -24.61 -3.13 1.77
CA TYR A 82 -23.46 -2.42 2.32
C TYR A 82 -23.54 -2.22 3.84
N GLU A 83 -24.65 -1.70 4.35
CA GLU A 83 -24.82 -1.41 5.78
C GLU A 83 -24.90 -2.70 6.63
N GLU A 84 -25.42 -3.79 6.07
CA GLU A 84 -25.53 -5.07 6.76
C GLU A 84 -24.21 -5.85 6.82
N VAL A 85 -23.37 -5.69 5.81
CA VAL A 85 -22.04 -6.33 5.77
C VAL A 85 -21.06 -5.66 6.73
N LEU A 86 -21.27 -4.39 7.06
CA LEU A 86 -20.41 -3.69 8.03
C LEU A 86 -20.45 -4.37 9.40
N VAL A 87 -19.31 -4.41 10.05
CA VAL A 87 -19.20 -4.85 11.45
C VAL A 87 -19.98 -3.88 12.34
N GLU A 88 -20.78 -4.42 13.25
CA GLU A 88 -21.55 -3.64 14.22
C GLU A 88 -20.65 -2.65 14.96
N ASN A 89 -21.17 -1.45 15.19
CA ASN A 89 -20.45 -0.35 15.85
C ASN A 89 -19.15 0.07 15.14
N SER A 90 -18.92 -0.38 13.88
CA SER A 90 -17.73 0.01 13.14
C SER A 90 -17.62 1.53 12.98
N LYS A 91 -18.74 2.23 12.81
CA LYS A 91 -18.80 3.70 12.69
C LYS A 91 -18.46 4.43 13.99
N GLU A 92 -18.61 3.76 15.14
CA GLU A 92 -18.33 4.29 16.47
C GLU A 92 -16.90 3.99 16.95
N GLN A 93 -16.20 3.08 16.29
CA GLN A 93 -14.88 2.59 16.68
C GLN A 93 -13.71 3.57 16.40
N GLY A 94 -13.96 4.86 16.29
CA GLY A 94 -12.92 5.87 16.16
C GLY A 94 -12.42 6.09 14.71
N ASN A 95 -11.14 6.35 14.54
CA ASN A 95 -10.57 6.76 13.26
C ASN A 95 -10.57 5.64 12.20
N LEU A 96 -11.66 5.50 11.45
CA LEU A 96 -11.72 4.63 10.29
C LEU A 96 -11.17 5.33 9.04
N TYR A 97 -10.39 4.60 8.28
CA TYR A 97 -9.89 5.01 6.97
C TYR A 97 -10.86 4.53 5.89
N ARG A 98 -11.29 5.44 5.02
CA ARG A 98 -12.10 5.11 3.86
C ARG A 98 -11.18 4.85 2.67
N LEU A 99 -11.27 3.65 2.10
CA LEU A 99 -10.55 3.28 0.88
C LEU A 99 -11.58 3.09 -0.23
N SER A 100 -11.46 3.87 -1.30
CA SER A 100 -12.41 3.82 -2.42
C SER A 100 -11.71 3.48 -3.72
N THR A 101 -12.35 2.68 -4.56
CA THR A 101 -11.92 2.45 -5.93
C THR A 101 -12.23 3.68 -6.79
N SER A 102 -11.51 3.85 -7.91
CA SER A 102 -11.71 4.97 -8.84
C SER A 102 -13.05 4.95 -9.55
N GLY A 103 -13.76 3.82 -9.53
CA GLY A 103 -15.09 3.70 -10.16
C GLY A 103 -15.07 3.76 -11.68
N SER A 104 -14.03 3.23 -12.33
CA SER A 104 -13.92 3.17 -13.80
C SER A 104 -15.13 2.56 -14.51
N THR A 105 -15.93 1.77 -13.79
CA THR A 105 -17.16 1.13 -14.26
C THR A 105 -18.45 1.74 -13.69
N GLY A 106 -18.41 2.96 -13.15
CA GLY A 106 -19.56 3.65 -12.56
C GLY A 106 -19.39 3.96 -11.07
N THR A 107 -20.22 3.38 -10.19
CA THR A 107 -20.23 3.69 -8.76
C THR A 107 -18.95 3.29 -8.06
N PRO A 108 -18.26 4.21 -7.34
CA PRO A 108 -17.10 3.85 -6.52
C PRO A 108 -17.49 2.87 -5.42
N PHE A 109 -16.63 1.87 -5.18
CA PHE A 109 -16.76 0.98 -4.04
C PHE A 109 -15.87 1.46 -2.90
N THR A 110 -16.44 1.60 -1.70
CA THR A 110 -15.74 2.09 -0.53
C THR A 110 -15.74 1.05 0.57
N VAL A 111 -14.57 0.78 1.14
CA VAL A 111 -14.41 -0.07 2.32
C VAL A 111 -13.88 0.75 3.49
N LEU A 112 -14.25 0.35 4.71
CA LEU A 112 -13.76 0.93 5.95
C LEU A 112 -12.63 0.05 6.50
N CYS A 113 -11.53 0.68 6.88
CA CYS A 113 -10.39 0.02 7.48
C CYS A 113 -10.03 0.70 8.80
N ASP A 114 -9.78 -0.08 9.82
CA ASP A 114 -9.24 0.42 11.08
C ASP A 114 -7.73 0.69 11.02
N GLY A 115 -7.20 1.29 12.08
CA GLY A 115 -5.78 1.59 12.19
C GLY A 115 -4.89 0.34 12.19
N ASP A 116 -5.38 -0.78 12.70
CA ASP A 116 -4.65 -2.05 12.72
C ASP A 116 -4.51 -2.64 11.32
N LYS A 117 -5.59 -2.62 10.53
CA LYS A 117 -5.53 -3.02 9.11
C LYS A 117 -4.55 -2.16 8.34
N MET A 118 -4.59 -0.84 8.54
CA MET A 118 -3.66 0.08 7.88
C MET A 118 -2.20 -0.18 8.28
N ASN A 119 -1.95 -0.47 9.56
CA ASN A 119 -0.62 -0.85 10.03
C ASN A 119 -0.14 -2.17 9.40
N ARG A 120 -1.01 -3.18 9.29
CA ARG A 120 -0.67 -4.47 8.64
C ARG A 120 -0.29 -4.26 7.18
N VAL A 121 -1.09 -3.51 6.41
CA VAL A 121 -0.81 -3.19 5.00
C VAL A 121 0.53 -2.47 4.86
N ASN A 122 0.77 -1.45 5.69
CA ASN A 122 2.02 -0.69 5.65
C ASN A 122 3.24 -1.55 6.03
N MET A 123 3.12 -2.41 7.06
CA MET A 123 4.24 -3.27 7.47
C MET A 123 4.51 -4.37 6.45
N ASN A 124 3.47 -4.90 5.79
CA ASN A 124 3.65 -5.85 4.70
C ASN A 124 4.44 -5.22 3.54
N PHE A 125 4.04 -4.04 3.10
CA PHE A 125 4.75 -3.31 2.05
C PHE A 125 6.21 -3.02 2.42
N ILE A 126 6.47 -2.54 3.64
CA ILE A 126 7.84 -2.30 4.12
C ILE A 126 8.63 -3.61 4.20
N SER A 127 8.01 -4.73 4.63
CA SER A 127 8.66 -6.04 4.68
C SER A 127 9.12 -6.49 3.30
N CYS A 128 8.24 -6.39 2.30
CA CYS A 128 8.59 -6.70 0.90
C CYS A 128 9.77 -5.84 0.41
N MET A 129 9.73 -4.55 0.69
CA MET A 129 10.81 -3.64 0.31
C MET A 129 12.14 -3.99 1.00
N GLU A 130 12.12 -4.27 2.32
CA GLU A 130 13.32 -4.61 3.09
C GLU A 130 13.94 -5.94 2.66
N LEU A 131 13.14 -6.93 2.28
CA LEU A 131 13.63 -8.20 1.71
C LEU A 131 14.37 -8.00 0.39
N ASN A 132 14.06 -6.91 -0.33
CA ASN A 132 14.73 -6.52 -1.56
C ASN A 132 15.80 -5.42 -1.34
N GLY A 133 16.27 -5.24 -0.10
CA GLY A 133 17.40 -4.35 0.20
C GLY A 133 17.04 -2.92 0.61
N PHE A 134 15.75 -2.57 0.71
CA PHE A 134 15.35 -1.27 1.26
C PHE A 134 15.81 -1.11 2.70
N ARG A 135 16.38 0.03 3.02
CA ARG A 135 16.76 0.40 4.38
C ARG A 135 15.92 1.58 4.85
N LEU A 136 15.36 1.49 6.04
CA LEU A 136 14.65 2.62 6.65
C LEU A 136 15.55 3.86 6.68
N GLY A 137 15.02 4.98 6.18
CA GLY A 137 15.78 6.21 6.02
C GLY A 137 16.22 6.50 4.58
N MET A 138 16.15 5.54 3.66
CA MET A 138 16.32 5.80 2.23
C MET A 138 15.26 6.77 1.74
N LYS A 139 15.66 7.66 0.86
CA LYS A 139 14.79 8.68 0.30
C LYS A 139 13.91 8.09 -0.79
N ARG A 140 12.60 8.02 -0.52
CA ARG A 140 11.62 7.34 -1.36
C ARG A 140 10.76 8.34 -2.13
N GLY A 141 10.73 8.23 -3.44
CA GLY A 141 9.77 8.91 -4.31
C GLY A 141 8.54 8.03 -4.54
N GLU A 142 7.36 8.52 -4.16
CA GLU A 142 6.09 7.88 -4.51
C GLU A 142 5.43 8.60 -5.68
N PHE A 143 5.30 7.89 -6.77
CA PHE A 143 4.76 8.33 -8.04
C PHE A 143 3.27 8.01 -8.09
N ARG A 144 2.44 9.03 -7.94
CA ARG A 144 0.98 8.91 -7.94
C ARG A 144 0.34 10.14 -8.56
N ALA A 145 -0.90 10.01 -9.00
CA ALA A 145 -1.77 11.16 -9.23
C ALA A 145 -2.16 11.75 -7.86
N TRP A 146 -1.44 12.80 -7.44
CA TRP A 146 -1.64 13.43 -6.13
C TRP A 146 -2.73 14.48 -6.20
N ILE A 147 -3.88 14.20 -5.58
CA ILE A 147 -5.02 15.12 -5.53
C ILE A 147 -5.03 15.79 -4.17
N LYS A 148 -4.91 17.14 -4.17
CA LYS A 148 -4.93 17.94 -2.94
C LYS A 148 -6.20 17.67 -2.12
N GLY A 149 -6.02 17.44 -0.83
CA GLY A 149 -7.12 17.16 0.10
C GLY A 149 -7.69 15.76 0.04
N LYS A 150 -7.28 14.92 -0.94
CA LYS A 150 -7.79 13.54 -1.10
C LYS A 150 -6.75 12.49 -0.74
N ASN A 151 -5.56 12.56 -1.34
CA ASN A 151 -4.51 11.55 -1.10
C ASN A 151 -3.13 12.16 -0.81
N THR A 152 -3.02 13.50 -0.80
CA THR A 152 -1.77 14.17 -0.42
C THR A 152 -1.48 14.00 1.07
N ILE A 153 -0.21 13.85 1.39
CA ILE A 153 0.27 13.83 2.78
C ILE A 153 0.86 15.18 3.14
N SER A 154 0.76 15.58 4.42
CA SER A 154 1.33 16.83 4.87
C SER A 154 2.84 16.86 4.66
N MET A 155 3.41 18.04 4.43
CA MET A 155 4.85 18.24 4.27
C MET A 155 5.65 17.71 5.47
N TRP A 156 5.13 17.88 6.68
CA TRP A 156 5.72 17.35 7.91
C TRP A 156 5.77 15.82 7.90
N LYS A 157 4.68 15.16 7.52
CA LYS A 157 4.60 13.70 7.43
C LYS A 157 5.49 13.17 6.30
N SER A 158 5.55 13.88 5.17
CA SER A 158 6.44 13.60 4.04
C SER A 158 7.90 13.67 4.48
N PHE A 159 8.30 14.76 5.11
CA PHE A 159 9.65 14.96 5.64
C PHE A 159 10.02 13.88 6.67
N LYS A 160 9.15 13.62 7.64
CA LYS A 160 9.36 12.61 8.68
C LYS A 160 9.50 11.19 8.14
N ASN A 161 8.86 10.89 7.00
CA ASN A 161 8.93 9.59 6.34
C ASN A 161 10.05 9.48 5.30
N ASN A 162 10.81 10.54 5.09
CA ASN A 162 11.77 10.68 4.01
C ASN A 162 11.15 10.34 2.64
N LEU A 163 9.90 10.78 2.46
CA LEU A 163 9.05 10.49 1.31
C LEU A 163 8.89 11.75 0.47
N ILE A 164 8.98 11.60 -0.83
CA ILE A 164 8.79 12.65 -1.82
C ILE A 164 7.59 12.28 -2.67
N MET A 165 6.59 13.14 -2.70
CA MET A 165 5.46 13.01 -3.62
C MET A 165 5.89 13.44 -5.02
N VAL A 166 5.78 12.56 -5.99
CA VAL A 166 6.04 12.84 -7.41
C VAL A 166 4.71 12.69 -8.14
N ASP A 167 4.23 13.78 -8.72
CA ASP A 167 2.95 13.78 -9.43
C ASP A 167 3.13 13.22 -10.84
N ILE A 168 2.31 12.22 -11.18
CA ILE A 168 2.26 11.55 -12.49
C ILE A 168 0.90 11.73 -13.18
N SER A 169 0.12 12.72 -12.79
CA SER A 169 -1.17 13.02 -13.44
C SER A 169 -0.99 13.44 -14.90
N ASN A 170 0.17 13.98 -15.24
CA ASN A 170 0.57 14.31 -16.60
C ASN A 170 1.94 13.68 -16.88
N MET A 171 2.02 12.87 -17.94
CA MET A 171 3.23 12.17 -18.37
C MET A 171 3.75 12.67 -19.74
N GLY A 172 3.41 13.90 -20.13
CA GLY A 172 4.03 14.58 -21.28
C GLY A 172 5.50 14.93 -21.03
N ASP A 173 6.24 15.22 -22.09
CA ASP A 173 7.70 15.42 -22.06
C ASP A 173 8.18 16.43 -21.03
N ASP A 174 7.50 17.59 -20.90
CA ASP A 174 7.87 18.61 -19.91
C ASP A 174 7.72 18.10 -18.47
N SER A 175 6.68 17.28 -18.21
CA SER A 175 6.46 16.66 -16.91
C SER A 175 7.50 15.58 -16.62
N LEU A 176 7.85 14.78 -17.61
CA LEU A 176 8.88 13.74 -17.49
C LEU A 176 10.26 14.35 -17.26
N GLU A 177 10.61 15.45 -17.95
CA GLU A 177 11.86 16.16 -17.70
C GLU A 177 11.90 16.78 -16.28
N LYS A 178 10.77 17.31 -15.81
CA LYS A 178 10.65 17.79 -14.44
C LYS A 178 10.82 16.67 -13.42
N ILE A 179 10.24 15.51 -13.68
CA ILE A 179 10.40 14.30 -12.85
C ILE A 179 11.86 13.89 -12.80
N CYS A 180 12.57 13.83 -13.94
CA CYS A 180 13.99 13.53 -14.00
C CYS A 180 14.82 14.49 -13.15
N LYS A 181 14.58 15.80 -13.29
CA LYS A 181 15.25 16.84 -12.46
C LYS A 181 14.95 16.67 -10.97
N ASP A 182 13.72 16.33 -10.62
CA ASP A 182 13.32 16.11 -9.22
C ASP A 182 14.00 14.88 -8.62
N ILE A 183 14.12 13.78 -9.36
CA ILE A 183 14.84 12.57 -8.93
C ILE A 183 16.30 12.95 -8.62
N GLU A 184 16.97 13.64 -9.53
CA GLU A 184 18.35 14.05 -9.39
C GLU A 184 18.55 15.04 -8.23
N LYS A 185 17.84 16.18 -8.27
CA LYS A 185 17.97 17.27 -7.29
C LYS A 185 17.63 16.85 -5.87
N LYS A 186 16.59 16.02 -5.72
CA LYS A 186 16.13 15.54 -4.42
C LYS A 186 16.91 14.29 -3.97
N LYS A 187 17.79 13.74 -4.82
CA LYS A 187 18.59 12.55 -4.56
C LYS A 187 17.71 11.37 -4.11
N ILE A 188 16.67 11.06 -4.89
CA ILE A 188 15.76 9.95 -4.62
C ILE A 188 16.53 8.65 -4.80
N GLN A 189 16.39 7.73 -3.83
CA GLN A 189 17.08 6.44 -3.83
C GLN A 189 16.15 5.29 -4.17
N VAL A 190 14.86 5.46 -3.92
CA VAL A 190 13.85 4.42 -4.15
C VAL A 190 12.69 5.03 -4.92
N LEU A 191 12.33 4.46 -6.06
CA LEU A 191 11.12 4.81 -6.80
C LEU A 191 10.03 3.78 -6.48
N VAL A 192 8.86 4.25 -6.07
CA VAL A 192 7.65 3.45 -5.93
C VAL A 192 6.65 4.00 -6.93
N THR A 193 6.33 3.22 -7.97
CA THR A 193 5.62 3.72 -9.14
C THR A 193 4.66 2.67 -9.73
N TYR A 194 3.79 3.09 -10.62
CA TYR A 194 3.04 2.19 -11.49
C TYR A 194 3.89 1.81 -12.71
N SER A 195 3.67 0.61 -13.26
CA SER A 195 4.41 0.12 -14.43
C SER A 195 4.26 1.04 -15.63
N SER A 196 3.06 1.53 -15.91
CA SER A 196 2.80 2.49 -16.99
C SER A 196 3.60 3.78 -16.84
N ALA A 197 3.70 4.33 -15.63
CA ALA A 197 4.49 5.54 -15.38
C ALA A 197 6.00 5.27 -15.52
N LEU A 198 6.46 4.09 -15.10
CA LEU A 198 7.86 3.69 -15.30
C LEU A 198 8.18 3.52 -16.77
N THR A 199 7.30 2.88 -17.54
CA THR A 199 7.44 2.73 -19.00
C THR A 199 7.53 4.08 -19.71
N ALA A 200 6.67 5.04 -19.34
CA ALA A 200 6.74 6.39 -19.91
C ALA A 200 8.05 7.10 -19.55
N LEU A 201 8.51 6.99 -18.31
CA LEU A 201 9.76 7.60 -17.85
C LEU A 201 10.98 7.00 -18.55
N THR A 202 11.09 5.67 -18.62
CA THR A 202 12.20 4.98 -19.31
C THR A 202 12.18 5.25 -20.80
N GLY A 203 11.01 5.23 -21.44
CA GLY A 203 10.84 5.60 -22.83
C GLY A 203 11.30 7.04 -23.14
N TYR A 204 10.97 7.99 -22.27
CA TYR A 204 11.45 9.37 -22.37
C TYR A 204 12.98 9.45 -22.29
N ILE A 205 13.57 8.81 -21.26
CA ILE A 205 15.03 8.79 -21.05
C ILE A 205 15.75 8.23 -22.29
N ARG A 206 15.30 7.09 -22.82
CA ARG A 206 15.89 6.45 -23.99
C ARG A 206 15.77 7.34 -25.23
N ARG A 207 14.59 7.89 -25.49
CA ARG A 207 14.32 8.71 -26.69
C ARG A 207 15.10 10.03 -26.69
N THR A 208 15.28 10.63 -25.54
CA THR A 208 15.95 11.94 -25.43
C THR A 208 17.45 11.85 -25.15
N GLY A 209 17.96 10.65 -24.82
CA GLY A 209 19.33 10.49 -24.33
C GLY A 209 19.60 11.19 -23.01
N ARG A 210 18.57 11.38 -22.16
CA ARG A 210 18.67 12.07 -20.87
C ARG A 210 19.73 11.40 -19.99
N ASP A 211 20.75 12.18 -19.62
CA ASP A 211 21.79 11.71 -18.69
C ASP A 211 21.20 11.49 -17.28
N ILE A 212 21.32 10.27 -16.78
CA ILE A 212 20.90 9.84 -15.45
C ILE A 212 22.06 9.43 -14.54
N SER A 213 23.30 9.65 -14.98
CA SER A 213 24.53 9.26 -14.24
C SER A 213 24.61 9.84 -12.83
N LYS A 214 23.96 10.98 -12.60
CA LYS A 214 23.91 11.66 -11.29
C LYS A 214 22.79 11.15 -10.38
N TRP A 215 21.93 10.29 -10.87
CA TRP A 215 20.86 9.72 -10.05
C TRP A 215 21.43 8.85 -8.94
N LYS A 216 20.73 8.82 -7.82
CA LYS A 216 21.06 7.98 -6.67
C LYS A 216 20.04 6.86 -6.48
N VAL A 217 19.32 6.52 -7.55
CA VAL A 217 18.33 5.46 -7.53
C VAL A 217 19.03 4.11 -7.37
N GLU A 218 18.70 3.41 -6.31
CA GLU A 218 19.20 2.07 -5.98
C GLU A 218 18.12 1.02 -6.21
N MET A 219 16.83 1.42 -6.20
CA MET A 219 15.71 0.50 -6.27
C MET A 219 14.51 1.11 -6.97
N VAL A 220 13.79 0.25 -7.69
CA VAL A 220 12.49 0.56 -8.29
C VAL A 220 11.49 -0.51 -7.85
N PHE A 221 10.37 -0.07 -7.27
CA PHE A 221 9.22 -0.92 -6.97
C PHE A 221 8.08 -0.55 -7.90
N SER A 222 7.79 -1.43 -8.85
CA SER A 222 6.63 -1.33 -9.72
C SER A 222 5.42 -2.00 -9.09
N MET A 223 4.24 -1.42 -9.25
CA MET A 223 3.01 -1.95 -8.67
C MET A 223 1.81 -1.69 -9.59
N GLY A 224 0.73 -2.44 -9.33
CA GLY A 224 -0.59 -2.23 -9.93
C GLY A 224 -0.79 -2.85 -11.30
N GLU A 225 0.27 -3.08 -12.06
CA GLU A 225 0.25 -3.59 -13.43
C GLU A 225 1.47 -4.48 -13.67
N ALA A 226 1.39 -5.38 -14.65
CA ALA A 226 2.57 -6.14 -15.09
C ALA A 226 3.62 -5.18 -15.68
N LEU A 227 4.88 -5.41 -15.36
CA LEU A 227 5.99 -4.63 -15.93
C LEU A 227 6.36 -5.22 -17.30
N PRO A 228 6.32 -4.44 -18.40
CA PRO A 228 6.77 -4.91 -19.70
C PRO A 228 8.27 -5.20 -19.71
N ASP A 229 8.69 -6.25 -20.39
CA ASP A 229 10.11 -6.65 -20.51
C ASP A 229 10.98 -5.49 -21.02
N ALA A 230 10.52 -4.79 -22.06
CA ALA A 230 11.21 -3.61 -22.60
C ALA A 230 11.39 -2.46 -21.58
N THR A 231 10.70 -2.46 -20.47
CA THR A 231 10.88 -1.47 -19.40
C THR A 231 11.87 -1.96 -18.34
N TYR A 232 11.99 -3.29 -18.22
CA TYR A 232 12.92 -3.92 -17.28
C TYR A 232 14.38 -3.84 -17.76
N GLU A 233 14.61 -3.96 -19.07
CA GLU A 233 15.93 -3.79 -19.72
C GLU A 233 16.41 -2.31 -19.70
#